data_eb95b8473d790e23f5700192d7a384f0
#
_entry.id   eb95b8473d790e23f5700192d7a384f0
#
_cell.length_a   1.000
_cell.length_b   1.000
_cell.length_c   1.000
_cell.angle_alpha   90.00
_cell.angle_beta   90.00
_cell.angle_gamma   90.00
#
_symmetry.space_group_name_H-M   'P 1'
#
loop_
_entity.id
_entity.type
_entity.pdbx_description
1 polymer ?
#
loop_
_entity_poly.entity_id
_entity_poly.type
_entity_poly.pdbx_seq_one_letter_code
_entity_poly.pdbx_strand_id
1 'polypeptide(L)'
;MRTPTLRDFLVGRGVWRSRNRWHPLLAALAALGIVILGQLVPLIAFALLRRDLEGGIATGRPGDETFFQLGDGMGASLLLLSQSSLALLTIAAASFYRGRFSDVLNLVRADGGVKAYLFGLLLLVPVIAAINAAAYAVNPSGFIADFHQFAGLVRTPQPVTAFLAIAIGAPLWEEMLFRGFLLGPLAGALGFWPAAVLVSGAWTALHLGYSAVGLAEVFLIGLYCCWLLWRTGSLWVPIACHAIYNGCLFVALRYLAV
;
A
#
# COMPACT_ATOMS: atom_id res chain seq x y z
N MET A 1 -1.29 0.86 -34.38
CA MET A 1 -0.76 1.64 -33.23
C MET A 1 0.69 1.24 -33.01
N ARG A 2 1.61 2.21 -32.94
CA ARG A 2 3.04 1.94 -32.69
C ARG A 2 3.20 1.45 -31.26
N THR A 3 3.84 0.31 -31.05
CA THR A 3 4.11 -0.19 -29.69
C THR A 3 5.09 0.74 -28.98
N PRO A 4 4.78 1.23 -27.76
CA PRO A 4 5.65 2.16 -27.07
C PRO A 4 7.01 1.52 -26.77
N THR A 5 8.08 2.30 -26.96
CA THR A 5 9.43 1.93 -26.55
C THR A 5 9.66 2.31 -25.07
N LEU A 6 10.73 1.81 -24.44
CA LEU A 6 11.12 2.22 -23.09
C LEU A 6 11.35 3.74 -23.02
N ARG A 7 11.96 4.34 -24.07
CA ARG A 7 12.15 5.80 -24.15
C ARG A 7 10.81 6.53 -24.13
N ASP A 8 9.82 6.06 -24.93
CA ASP A 8 8.48 6.66 -24.94
C ASP A 8 7.82 6.55 -23.55
N PHE A 9 8.06 5.45 -22.83
CA PHE A 9 7.59 5.25 -21.48
C PHE A 9 8.25 6.21 -20.48
N LEU A 10 9.54 6.49 -20.60
CA LEU A 10 10.26 7.38 -19.69
C LEU A 10 9.93 8.86 -19.92
N VAL A 11 9.98 9.33 -21.17
CA VAL A 11 9.90 10.77 -21.50
C VAL A 11 8.56 11.21 -22.10
N GLY A 12 7.64 10.29 -22.34
CA GLY A 12 6.34 10.61 -22.93
C GLY A 12 5.44 11.43 -22.00
N ARG A 13 4.37 11.98 -22.53
CA ARG A 13 3.37 12.74 -21.75
C ARG A 13 2.52 11.79 -20.91
N GLY A 14 2.09 12.25 -19.74
CA GLY A 14 1.13 11.53 -18.91
C GLY A 14 -0.23 11.39 -19.59
N VAL A 15 -0.79 10.20 -19.51
CA VAL A 15 -2.10 9.86 -20.10
C VAL A 15 -3.21 9.78 -19.06
N TRP A 16 -2.85 9.77 -17.78
CA TRP A 16 -3.81 9.69 -16.68
C TRP A 16 -4.80 10.86 -16.70
N ARG A 17 -6.05 10.52 -16.39
CA ARG A 17 -7.14 11.48 -16.19
C ARG A 17 -7.99 11.02 -15.01
N SER A 18 -8.26 11.92 -14.07
CA SER A 18 -9.17 11.65 -12.97
C SER A 18 -10.62 11.61 -13.49
N ARG A 19 -11.36 10.60 -13.05
CA ARG A 19 -12.82 10.51 -13.19
C ARG A 19 -13.53 10.63 -11.85
N ASN A 20 -12.79 10.85 -10.78
CA ASN A 20 -13.31 11.05 -9.44
C ASN A 20 -13.89 12.46 -9.31
N ARG A 21 -15.17 12.56 -8.91
CA ARG A 21 -15.92 13.82 -8.79
C ARG A 21 -16.06 14.31 -7.34
N TRP A 22 -15.40 13.65 -6.40
CA TRP A 22 -15.42 14.08 -5.02
C TRP A 22 -14.80 15.48 -4.86
N HIS A 23 -15.38 16.28 -3.95
CA HIS A 23 -14.71 17.50 -3.51
C HIS A 23 -13.41 17.13 -2.77
N PRO A 24 -12.28 17.83 -3.00
CA PRO A 24 -10.98 17.45 -2.41
C PRO A 24 -11.01 17.27 -0.89
N LEU A 25 -11.64 18.19 -0.17
CA LEU A 25 -11.76 18.11 1.29
C LEU A 25 -12.61 16.90 1.72
N LEU A 26 -13.74 16.66 1.04
CA LEU A 26 -14.60 15.51 1.37
C LEU A 26 -13.91 14.19 1.06
N ALA A 27 -13.11 14.13 -0.01
CA ALA A 27 -12.30 12.95 -0.34
C ALA A 27 -11.24 12.70 0.74
N ALA A 28 -10.58 13.75 1.23
CA ALA A 28 -9.59 13.63 2.32
C ALA A 28 -10.25 13.17 3.63
N LEU A 29 -11.40 13.72 4.00
CA LEU A 29 -12.15 13.29 5.18
C LEU A 29 -12.66 11.85 5.04
N ALA A 30 -13.15 11.48 3.86
CA ALA A 30 -13.57 10.12 3.57
C ALA A 30 -12.39 9.14 3.65
N ALA A 31 -11.22 9.48 3.09
CA ALA A 31 -10.03 8.66 3.17
C ALA A 31 -9.58 8.45 4.63
N LEU A 32 -9.58 9.50 5.45
CA LEU A 32 -9.30 9.40 6.88
C LEU A 32 -10.32 8.50 7.59
N GLY A 33 -11.62 8.68 7.31
CA GLY A 33 -12.69 7.83 7.86
C GLY A 33 -12.54 6.37 7.46
N ILE A 34 -12.18 6.08 6.20
CA ILE A 34 -11.90 4.72 5.71
C ILE A 34 -10.76 4.09 6.50
N VAL A 35 -9.65 4.81 6.71
CA VAL A 35 -8.51 4.29 7.49
C VAL A 35 -8.94 3.98 8.92
N ILE A 36 -9.64 4.88 9.58
CA ILE A 36 -10.11 4.69 10.96
C ILE A 36 -11.06 3.49 11.04
N LEU A 37 -12.10 3.46 10.22
CA LEU A 37 -13.12 2.40 10.24
C LEU A 37 -12.54 1.04 9.86
N GLY A 38 -11.66 1.00 8.87
CA GLY A 38 -10.99 -0.23 8.44
C GLY A 38 -10.12 -0.85 9.53
N GLN A 39 -9.55 -0.03 10.43
CA GLN A 39 -8.79 -0.51 11.59
C GLN A 39 -9.69 -0.91 12.78
N LEU A 40 -10.90 -0.36 12.88
CA LEU A 40 -11.84 -0.77 13.92
C LEU A 40 -12.36 -2.20 13.72
N VAL A 41 -12.54 -2.64 12.48
CA VAL A 41 -13.05 -3.99 12.17
C VAL A 41 -12.18 -5.11 12.78
N PRO A 42 -10.86 -5.16 12.55
CA PRO A 42 -10.02 -6.19 13.18
C PRO A 42 -9.92 -6.02 14.70
N LEU A 43 -9.99 -4.80 15.24
CA LEU A 43 -10.01 -4.57 16.69
C LEU A 43 -11.27 -5.15 17.35
N ILE A 44 -12.43 -4.94 16.72
CA ILE A 44 -13.71 -5.53 17.21
C ILE A 44 -13.65 -7.05 17.09
N ALA A 45 -13.20 -7.59 15.95
CA ALA A 45 -13.05 -9.02 15.75
C ALA A 45 -12.13 -9.64 16.82
N PHE A 46 -10.99 -9.00 17.09
CA PHE A 46 -10.06 -9.41 18.13
C PHE A 46 -10.71 -9.41 19.52
N ALA A 47 -11.41 -8.32 19.88
CA ALA A 47 -12.08 -8.21 21.18
C ALA A 47 -13.17 -9.28 21.39
N LEU A 48 -13.90 -9.63 20.33
CA LEU A 48 -14.91 -10.69 20.37
C LEU A 48 -14.28 -12.08 20.52
N LEU A 49 -13.24 -12.38 19.73
CA LEU A 49 -12.52 -13.65 19.80
C LEU A 49 -11.84 -13.85 21.15
N ARG A 50 -11.30 -12.78 21.75
CA ARG A 50 -10.66 -12.85 23.08
C ARG A 50 -11.65 -13.15 24.20
N ARG A 51 -12.88 -12.62 24.13
CA ARG A 51 -13.96 -12.95 25.10
C ARG A 51 -14.27 -14.44 25.13
N ASP A 52 -14.32 -15.09 23.98
CA ASP A 52 -14.60 -16.52 23.89
C ASP A 52 -13.44 -17.37 24.45
N LEU A 53 -12.19 -16.88 24.30
CA LEU A 53 -11.00 -17.56 24.85
C LEU A 53 -10.84 -17.35 26.35
N GLU A 54 -11.17 -16.17 26.89
CA GLU A 54 -11.11 -15.86 28.33
C GLU A 54 -12.21 -16.57 29.13
N GLY A 55 -13.32 -16.98 28.50
CA GLY A 55 -14.32 -17.89 29.09
C GLY A 55 -13.78 -19.30 29.34
N GLY A 56 -12.60 -19.64 28.83
CA GLY A 56 -11.98 -20.94 28.94
C GLY A 56 -10.71 -21.05 29.78
N ILE A 57 -9.79 -20.10 29.76
CA ILE A 57 -8.53 -20.18 30.57
C ILE A 57 -7.95 -18.75 30.75
N ALA A 58 -8.13 -18.16 31.91
CA ALA A 58 -7.45 -16.93 32.32
C ALA A 58 -6.10 -17.26 32.98
N THR A 59 -4.99 -17.23 32.23
CA THR A 59 -3.64 -17.16 32.81
C THR A 59 -2.70 -16.37 31.90
N GLY A 60 -2.93 -15.08 31.75
CA GLY A 60 -1.98 -14.17 31.14
C GLY A 60 -2.22 -12.74 31.65
N ARG A 61 -1.18 -12.07 32.14
CA ARG A 61 -1.29 -10.69 32.60
C ARG A 61 -1.73 -9.77 31.46
N PRO A 62 -2.73 -8.89 31.67
CA PRO A 62 -3.07 -7.87 30.67
C PRO A 62 -1.89 -6.89 30.56
N GLY A 63 -1.32 -6.72 29.39
CA GLY A 63 -0.36 -5.65 29.11
C GLY A 63 0.84 -5.97 28.24
N ASP A 64 1.19 -7.24 28.03
CA ASP A 64 2.46 -7.59 27.38
C ASP A 64 2.38 -8.00 25.90
N GLU A 65 1.20 -8.02 25.28
CA GLU A 65 1.09 -8.48 23.89
C GLU A 65 0.59 -7.37 22.98
N THR A 66 1.49 -6.85 22.17
CA THR A 66 1.10 -6.00 21.04
C THR A 66 0.31 -6.81 20.01
N PHE A 67 -0.61 -6.15 19.29
CA PHE A 67 -1.44 -6.72 18.20
C PHE A 67 -0.68 -7.64 17.22
N PHE A 68 0.63 -7.45 17.09
CA PHE A 68 1.52 -8.23 16.19
C PHE A 68 2.21 -9.42 16.90
N GLN A 69 2.15 -9.52 18.22
CA GLN A 69 2.77 -10.60 19.02
C GLN A 69 1.80 -11.76 19.33
N LEU A 70 0.60 -11.73 18.75
CA LEU A 70 -0.36 -12.82 18.92
C LEU A 70 0.16 -14.09 18.25
N GLY A 71 0.75 -14.97 19.08
CA GLY A 71 1.60 -16.09 18.72
C GLY A 71 1.02 -17.19 17.84
N ASP A 72 -0.25 -17.17 17.42
CA ASP A 72 -0.91 -18.31 16.77
C ASP A 72 -1.48 -18.01 15.38
N GLY A 73 -0.86 -17.08 14.62
CA GLY A 73 -1.33 -16.76 13.27
C GLY A 73 -2.56 -15.84 13.22
N MET A 74 -3.17 -15.54 14.36
CA MET A 74 -4.32 -14.62 14.45
C MET A 74 -3.96 -13.23 13.92
N GLY A 75 -2.73 -12.73 14.14
CA GLY A 75 -2.25 -11.46 13.64
C GLY A 75 -2.31 -11.35 12.10
N ALA A 76 -1.89 -12.39 11.38
CA ALA A 76 -1.94 -12.41 9.92
C ALA A 76 -3.39 -12.39 9.40
N SER A 77 -4.30 -13.10 10.08
CA SER A 77 -5.72 -13.13 9.73
C SER A 77 -6.40 -11.78 10.00
N LEU A 78 -6.10 -11.14 11.12
CA LEU A 78 -6.60 -9.81 11.46
C LEU A 78 -6.05 -8.72 10.52
N LEU A 79 -4.78 -8.84 10.11
CA LEU A 79 -4.20 -7.96 9.12
C LEU A 79 -4.92 -8.10 7.77
N LEU A 80 -5.17 -9.33 7.30
CA LEU A 80 -5.91 -9.57 6.06
C LEU A 80 -7.35 -9.05 6.15
N LEU A 81 -8.01 -9.21 7.30
CA LEU A 81 -9.35 -8.66 7.55
C LEU A 81 -9.34 -7.13 7.49
N SER A 82 -8.36 -6.47 8.13
CA SER A 82 -8.18 -5.02 8.06
C SER A 82 -8.07 -4.55 6.61
N GLN A 83 -7.17 -5.14 5.84
CA GLN A 83 -6.91 -4.73 4.45
C GLN A 83 -8.11 -4.99 3.54
N SER A 84 -8.83 -6.09 3.75
CA SER A 84 -10.07 -6.38 3.04
C SER A 84 -11.15 -5.33 3.35
N SER A 85 -11.28 -4.93 4.62
CA SER A 85 -12.21 -3.90 5.06
C SER A 85 -11.88 -2.54 4.43
N LEU A 86 -10.61 -2.15 4.43
CA LEU A 86 -10.13 -0.92 3.82
C LEU A 86 -10.39 -0.89 2.30
N ALA A 87 -10.15 -2.00 1.60
CA ALA A 87 -10.45 -2.13 0.18
C ALA A 87 -11.95 -1.98 -0.11
N LEU A 88 -12.80 -2.68 0.65
CA LEU A 88 -14.26 -2.62 0.48
C LEU A 88 -14.82 -1.23 0.78
N LEU A 89 -14.37 -0.57 1.84
CA LEU A 89 -14.78 0.80 2.16
C LEU A 89 -14.33 1.79 1.06
N THR A 90 -13.14 1.61 0.49
CA THR A 90 -12.67 2.43 -0.64
C THR A 90 -13.53 2.22 -1.89
N ILE A 91 -13.90 0.99 -2.21
CA ILE A 91 -14.81 0.67 -3.32
C ILE A 91 -16.20 1.30 -3.07
N ALA A 92 -16.72 1.21 -1.85
CA ALA A 92 -17.99 1.84 -1.49
C ALA A 92 -17.95 3.35 -1.68
N ALA A 93 -16.90 4.02 -1.20
CA ALA A 93 -16.71 5.46 -1.41
C ALA A 93 -16.59 5.82 -2.90
N ALA A 94 -15.83 5.05 -3.68
CA ALA A 94 -15.69 5.25 -5.11
C ALA A 94 -17.00 5.07 -5.89
N SER A 95 -17.93 4.27 -5.35
CA SER A 95 -19.25 3.99 -5.96
C SER A 95 -20.30 5.05 -5.63
N PHE A 96 -20.03 5.97 -4.70
CA PHE A 96 -21.01 6.91 -4.14
C PHE A 96 -21.66 7.83 -5.20
N TYR A 97 -20.91 8.31 -6.19
CA TYR A 97 -21.38 9.25 -7.22
C TYR A 97 -21.79 8.53 -8.53
N ARG A 98 -22.63 7.53 -8.50
CA ARG A 98 -23.23 6.87 -9.69
C ARG A 98 -22.23 6.54 -10.82
N GLY A 99 -20.92 6.46 -10.49
CA GLY A 99 -19.87 6.04 -11.40
C GLY A 99 -19.57 4.55 -11.20
N ARG A 100 -18.98 3.92 -12.22
CA ARG A 100 -18.37 2.61 -12.00
C ARG A 100 -17.12 2.83 -11.14
N PHE A 101 -17.02 2.18 -9.99
CA PHE A 101 -15.86 2.31 -9.10
C PHE A 101 -14.54 2.05 -9.85
N SER A 102 -14.55 1.14 -10.83
CA SER A 102 -13.38 0.85 -11.66
C SER A 102 -12.89 2.06 -12.46
N ASP A 103 -13.81 2.92 -12.92
CA ASP A 103 -13.46 4.14 -13.64
C ASP A 103 -12.96 5.22 -12.67
N VAL A 104 -13.62 5.35 -11.51
CA VAL A 104 -13.23 6.32 -10.46
C VAL A 104 -11.84 6.03 -9.95
N LEU A 105 -11.53 4.74 -9.70
CA LEU A 105 -10.24 4.27 -9.21
C LEU A 105 -9.19 4.08 -10.32
N ASN A 106 -9.51 4.36 -11.59
CA ASN A 106 -8.63 4.07 -12.72
C ASN A 106 -8.22 2.57 -12.82
N LEU A 107 -9.07 1.65 -12.40
CA LEU A 107 -8.91 0.20 -12.58
C LEU A 107 -9.26 -0.19 -14.02
N VAL A 108 -8.55 0.39 -14.96
CA VAL A 108 -8.75 0.25 -16.42
C VAL A 108 -7.51 -0.33 -17.07
N ARG A 109 -7.61 -0.73 -18.34
CA ARG A 109 -6.46 -1.24 -19.08
C ARG A 109 -5.38 -0.16 -19.19
N ALA A 110 -4.12 -0.57 -18.95
CA ALA A 110 -2.97 0.32 -19.03
C ALA A 110 -2.71 0.78 -20.49
N ASP A 111 -2.40 2.04 -20.66
CA ASP A 111 -1.77 2.51 -21.90
C ASP A 111 -0.40 1.83 -22.05
N GLY A 112 -0.12 1.31 -23.26
CA GLY A 112 1.04 0.44 -23.48
C GLY A 112 0.82 -1.05 -23.15
N GLY A 113 -0.33 -1.45 -22.60
CA GLY A 113 -0.68 -2.86 -22.33
C GLY A 113 0.33 -3.56 -21.43
N VAL A 114 0.74 -4.79 -21.76
CA VAL A 114 1.70 -5.59 -20.96
C VAL A 114 3.06 -4.90 -20.82
N LYS A 115 3.50 -4.12 -21.81
CA LYS A 115 4.77 -3.40 -21.74
C LYS A 115 4.81 -2.37 -20.61
N ALA A 116 3.66 -1.77 -20.24
CA ALA A 116 3.59 -0.85 -19.13
C ALA A 116 4.00 -1.52 -17.80
N TYR A 117 3.57 -2.76 -17.57
CA TYR A 117 3.95 -3.56 -16.40
C TYR A 117 5.44 -3.93 -16.44
N LEU A 118 5.91 -4.42 -17.60
CA LEU A 118 7.32 -4.80 -17.77
C LEU A 118 8.25 -3.60 -17.56
N PHE A 119 7.95 -2.44 -18.12
CA PHE A 119 8.76 -1.23 -17.93
C PHE A 119 8.67 -0.70 -16.50
N GLY A 120 7.48 -0.73 -15.88
CA GLY A 120 7.32 -0.38 -14.47
C GLY A 120 8.18 -1.27 -13.57
N LEU A 121 8.18 -2.57 -13.76
CA LEU A 121 9.01 -3.50 -12.98
C LEU A 121 10.51 -3.34 -13.29
N LEU A 122 10.88 -3.20 -14.55
CA LEU A 122 12.28 -3.00 -14.95
C LEU A 122 12.88 -1.74 -14.32
N LEU A 123 12.12 -0.66 -14.23
CA LEU A 123 12.56 0.59 -13.63
C LEU A 123 12.49 0.57 -12.10
N LEU A 124 11.59 -0.22 -11.51
CA LEU A 124 11.49 -0.37 -10.07
C LEU A 124 12.79 -0.90 -9.47
N VAL A 125 13.42 -1.90 -10.10
CA VAL A 125 14.64 -2.54 -9.59
C VAL A 125 15.78 -1.53 -9.34
N PRO A 126 16.24 -0.74 -10.33
CA PRO A 126 17.30 0.24 -10.08
C PRO A 126 16.86 1.38 -9.15
N VAL A 127 15.58 1.76 -9.15
CA VAL A 127 15.04 2.77 -8.22
C VAL A 127 15.17 2.28 -6.78
N ILE A 128 14.68 1.08 -6.48
CA ILE A 128 14.79 0.49 -5.14
C ILE A 128 16.25 0.27 -4.75
N ALA A 129 17.09 -0.24 -5.66
CA ALA A 129 18.51 -0.43 -5.38
C ALA A 129 19.20 0.89 -5.02
N ALA A 130 18.92 1.97 -5.74
CA ALA A 130 19.48 3.29 -5.45
C ALA A 130 18.97 3.86 -4.12
N ILE A 131 17.67 3.73 -3.82
CA ILE A 131 17.08 4.18 -2.56
C ILE A 131 17.69 3.40 -1.38
N ASN A 132 17.73 2.07 -1.45
CA ASN A 132 18.29 1.23 -0.40
C ASN A 132 19.78 1.48 -0.17
N ALA A 133 20.55 1.65 -1.24
CA ALA A 133 21.97 2.01 -1.13
C ALA A 133 22.15 3.38 -0.45
N ALA A 134 21.35 4.36 -0.79
CA ALA A 134 21.39 5.68 -0.15
C ALA A 134 20.93 5.61 1.31
N ALA A 135 19.84 4.90 1.63
CA ALA A 135 19.33 4.72 2.98
C ALA A 135 20.38 4.04 3.88
N TYR A 136 21.00 2.95 3.39
CA TYR A 136 22.07 2.26 4.09
C TYR A 136 23.30 3.16 4.30
N ALA A 137 23.69 3.94 3.30
CA ALA A 137 24.84 4.86 3.41
C ALA A 137 24.59 5.99 4.43
N VAL A 138 23.34 6.46 4.57
CA VAL A 138 22.98 7.56 5.49
C VAL A 138 22.78 7.06 6.92
N ASN A 139 22.08 5.94 7.11
CA ASN A 139 21.79 5.39 8.44
C ASN A 139 21.69 3.86 8.39
N PRO A 140 22.84 3.13 8.43
CA PRO A 140 22.85 1.68 8.37
C PRO A 140 22.04 1.00 9.47
N SER A 141 22.12 1.50 10.70
CA SER A 141 21.41 0.92 11.85
C SER A 141 19.91 1.09 11.74
N GLY A 142 19.43 2.26 11.34
CA GLY A 142 17.99 2.50 11.10
C GLY A 142 17.47 1.64 9.95
N PHE A 143 18.20 1.57 8.85
CA PHE A 143 17.85 0.74 7.70
C PHE A 143 17.71 -0.74 8.09
N ILE A 144 18.67 -1.30 8.84
CA ILE A 144 18.62 -2.69 9.32
C ILE A 144 17.46 -2.89 10.30
N ALA A 145 17.22 -1.93 11.21
CA ALA A 145 16.12 -2.01 12.17
C ALA A 145 14.74 -2.10 11.49
N ASP A 146 14.53 -1.36 10.38
CA ASP A 146 13.30 -1.41 9.62
C ASP A 146 13.05 -2.81 9.02
N PHE A 147 14.10 -3.47 8.51
CA PHE A 147 13.99 -4.85 8.04
C PHE A 147 13.68 -5.84 9.16
N HIS A 148 14.28 -5.69 10.34
CA HIS A 148 13.98 -6.55 11.50
C HIS A 148 12.54 -6.40 11.96
N GLN A 149 12.01 -5.19 11.98
CA GLN A 149 10.60 -4.94 12.31
C GLN A 149 9.68 -5.66 11.32
N PHE A 150 9.95 -5.58 10.01
CA PHE A 150 9.18 -6.24 8.98
C PHE A 150 9.34 -7.78 9.04
N ALA A 151 10.53 -8.27 9.36
CA ALA A 151 10.79 -9.71 9.50
C ALA A 151 9.89 -10.37 10.57
N GLY A 152 9.55 -9.66 11.66
CA GLY A 152 8.60 -10.13 12.65
C GLY A 152 7.22 -10.45 12.07
N LEU A 153 6.75 -9.65 11.11
CA LEU A 153 5.46 -9.85 10.44
C LEU A 153 5.45 -11.07 9.50
N VAL A 154 6.58 -11.37 8.85
CA VAL A 154 6.65 -12.44 7.85
C VAL A 154 6.99 -13.80 8.43
N ARG A 155 7.55 -13.87 9.65
CA ARG A 155 7.92 -15.13 10.34
C ARG A 155 6.80 -15.74 11.16
N THR A 156 5.55 -15.53 10.74
CA THR A 156 4.35 -16.08 11.36
C THR A 156 4.16 -17.58 11.05
N PRO A 157 3.45 -18.35 11.90
CA PRO A 157 3.04 -19.72 11.60
C PRO A 157 2.05 -19.82 10.43
N GLN A 158 1.40 -18.73 10.02
CA GLN A 158 0.48 -18.68 8.87
C GLN A 158 1.08 -17.93 7.66
N PRO A 159 2.11 -18.48 6.99
CA PRO A 159 2.83 -17.76 5.95
C PRO A 159 1.99 -17.42 4.72
N VAL A 160 1.03 -18.26 4.36
CA VAL A 160 0.15 -18.02 3.21
C VAL A 160 -0.77 -16.83 3.50
N THR A 161 -1.39 -16.79 4.69
CA THR A 161 -2.26 -15.67 5.09
C THR A 161 -1.47 -14.36 5.18
N ALA A 162 -0.27 -14.40 5.77
CA ALA A 162 0.62 -13.24 5.85
C ALA A 162 1.07 -12.77 4.45
N PHE A 163 1.41 -13.71 3.55
CA PHE A 163 1.75 -13.38 2.16
C PHE A 163 0.56 -12.70 1.46
N LEU A 164 -0.64 -13.27 1.56
CA LEU A 164 -1.84 -12.66 0.98
C LEU A 164 -2.12 -11.26 1.54
N ALA A 165 -1.93 -11.08 2.85
CA ALA A 165 -2.10 -9.77 3.46
C ALA A 165 -1.03 -8.77 2.97
N ILE A 166 0.25 -9.12 3.05
CA ILE A 166 1.36 -8.18 2.83
C ILE A 166 1.62 -7.95 1.34
N ALA A 167 1.64 -9.04 0.53
CA ALA A 167 2.01 -8.94 -0.88
C ALA A 167 0.84 -8.59 -1.81
N ILE A 168 -0.41 -8.83 -1.39
CA ILE A 168 -1.58 -8.58 -2.23
C ILE A 168 -2.53 -7.59 -1.57
N GLY A 169 -2.95 -7.85 -0.34
CA GLY A 169 -3.93 -7.04 0.37
C GLY A 169 -3.46 -5.61 0.57
N ALA A 170 -2.26 -5.41 1.14
CA ALA A 170 -1.71 -4.08 1.37
C ALA A 170 -1.59 -3.26 0.08
N PRO A 171 -0.90 -3.73 -0.98
CA PRO A 171 -0.81 -2.98 -2.23
C PRO A 171 -2.18 -2.67 -2.84
N LEU A 172 -3.13 -3.61 -2.76
CA LEU A 172 -4.44 -3.41 -3.37
C LEU A 172 -5.21 -2.25 -2.72
N TRP A 173 -5.39 -2.27 -1.39
CA TRP A 173 -6.16 -1.22 -0.74
C TRP A 173 -5.41 0.12 -0.69
N GLU A 174 -4.10 0.11 -0.51
CA GLU A 174 -3.29 1.32 -0.44
C GLU A 174 -3.28 2.06 -1.77
N GLU A 175 -3.04 1.35 -2.87
CA GLU A 175 -3.09 1.99 -4.19
C GLU A 175 -4.52 2.45 -4.53
N MET A 176 -5.56 1.67 -4.19
CA MET A 176 -6.95 2.08 -4.42
C MET A 176 -7.32 3.33 -3.61
N LEU A 177 -6.93 3.41 -2.33
CA LEU A 177 -7.27 4.56 -1.49
C LEU A 177 -6.46 5.79 -1.89
N PHE A 178 -5.15 5.67 -1.98
CA PHE A 178 -4.28 6.83 -2.16
C PHE A 178 -4.22 7.28 -3.61
N ARG A 179 -3.92 6.38 -4.56
CA ARG A 179 -3.74 6.75 -5.98
C ARG A 179 -5.04 6.68 -6.77
N GLY A 180 -5.91 5.74 -6.44
CA GLY A 180 -7.22 5.60 -7.08
C GLY A 180 -8.23 6.65 -6.60
N PHE A 181 -8.43 6.77 -5.30
CA PHE A 181 -9.50 7.57 -4.73
C PHE A 181 -9.07 9.00 -4.36
N LEU A 182 -7.99 9.16 -3.57
CA LEU A 182 -7.62 10.46 -3.00
C LEU A 182 -6.89 11.37 -4.00
N LEU A 183 -5.99 10.83 -4.82
CA LEU A 183 -5.16 11.61 -5.75
C LEU A 183 -6.00 12.42 -6.75
N GLY A 184 -7.09 11.84 -7.26
CA GLY A 184 -7.90 12.47 -8.31
C GLY A 184 -8.50 13.81 -7.91
N PRO A 185 -9.27 13.91 -6.81
CA PRO A 185 -9.81 15.15 -6.31
C PRO A 185 -8.76 16.19 -5.96
N LEU A 186 -7.66 15.78 -5.31
CA LEU A 186 -6.54 16.69 -4.98
C LEU A 186 -5.84 17.21 -6.23
N ALA A 187 -5.62 16.37 -7.23
CA ALA A 187 -5.01 16.79 -8.49
C ALA A 187 -5.90 17.75 -9.28
N GLY A 188 -7.22 17.64 -9.15
CA GLY A 188 -8.17 18.61 -9.71
C GLY A 188 -8.03 20.01 -9.12
N ALA A 189 -7.68 20.11 -7.83
CA ALA A 189 -7.53 21.37 -7.13
C ALA A 189 -6.10 21.95 -7.20
N LEU A 190 -5.06 21.11 -7.15
CA LEU A 190 -3.68 21.51 -6.94
C LEU A 190 -2.76 21.24 -8.15
N GLY A 191 -3.25 20.49 -9.14
CA GLY A 191 -2.41 19.88 -10.16
C GLY A 191 -1.83 18.54 -9.71
N PHE A 192 -1.37 17.73 -10.68
CA PHE A 192 -0.98 16.34 -10.42
C PHE A 192 0.19 16.20 -9.44
N TRP A 193 1.30 16.91 -9.65
CA TRP A 193 2.51 16.69 -8.86
C TRP A 193 2.42 17.18 -7.42
N PRO A 194 1.84 18.36 -7.12
CA PRO A 194 1.56 18.73 -5.72
C PRO A 194 0.64 17.74 -5.02
N ALA A 195 -0.40 17.25 -5.70
CA ALA A 195 -1.28 16.23 -5.15
C ALA A 195 -0.54 14.90 -4.92
N ALA A 196 0.35 14.48 -5.83
CA ALA A 196 1.16 13.28 -5.68
C ALA A 196 2.09 13.36 -4.46
N VAL A 197 2.70 14.51 -4.20
CA VAL A 197 3.51 14.76 -3.00
C VAL A 197 2.66 14.62 -1.73
N LEU A 198 1.50 15.26 -1.68
CA LEU A 198 0.60 15.19 -0.52
C LEU A 198 0.09 13.76 -0.27
N VAL A 199 -0.33 13.07 -1.32
CA VAL A 199 -0.83 11.69 -1.21
C VAL A 199 0.27 10.73 -0.80
N SER A 200 1.49 10.88 -1.33
CA SER A 200 2.64 10.08 -0.92
C SER A 200 3.01 10.37 0.54
N GLY A 201 2.98 11.62 0.98
CA GLY A 201 3.19 11.99 2.37
C GLY A 201 2.13 11.41 3.32
N ALA A 202 0.85 11.46 2.94
CA ALA A 202 -0.22 10.84 3.72
C ALA A 202 -0.09 9.32 3.81
N TRP A 203 0.35 8.66 2.75
CA TRP A 203 0.65 7.23 2.76
C TRP A 203 1.88 6.91 3.63
N THR A 204 2.93 7.71 3.55
CA THR A 204 4.12 7.60 4.42
C THR A 204 3.75 7.75 5.89
N ALA A 205 2.79 8.61 6.23
CA ALA A 205 2.34 8.79 7.61
C ALA A 205 1.75 7.52 8.23
N LEU A 206 1.26 6.58 7.44
CA LEU A 206 0.84 5.26 7.94
C LEU A 206 2.01 4.36 8.34
N HIS A 207 3.24 4.75 8.01
CA HIS A 207 4.47 4.00 8.25
C HIS A 207 5.36 4.66 9.33
N LEU A 208 4.80 5.53 10.20
CA LEU A 208 5.55 6.28 11.21
C LEU A 208 6.35 5.43 12.23
N GLY A 209 6.19 4.10 12.20
CA GLY A 209 7.02 3.18 12.97
C GLY A 209 8.43 2.95 12.38
N TYR A 210 8.68 3.34 11.12
CA TYR A 210 9.97 3.18 10.48
C TYR A 210 10.95 4.31 10.83
N SER A 211 12.25 4.05 10.61
CA SER A 211 13.28 5.07 10.72
C SER A 211 13.08 6.20 9.70
N ALA A 212 13.77 7.32 9.89
CA ALA A 212 13.68 8.45 8.96
C ALA A 212 14.09 8.07 7.53
N VAL A 213 15.06 7.15 7.37
CA VAL A 213 15.46 6.66 6.04
C VAL A 213 14.42 5.72 5.44
N GLY A 214 13.78 4.87 6.25
CA GLY A 214 12.67 4.02 5.82
C GLY A 214 11.43 4.85 5.42
N LEU A 215 11.11 5.92 6.17
CA LEU A 215 10.04 6.85 5.80
C LEU A 215 10.35 7.57 4.48
N ALA A 216 11.61 7.97 4.26
CA ALA A 216 12.03 8.56 2.97
C ALA A 216 11.89 7.55 1.81
N GLU A 217 12.26 6.28 2.04
CA GLU A 217 12.06 5.20 1.07
C GLU A 217 10.59 5.05 0.71
N VAL A 218 9.70 4.88 1.70
CA VAL A 218 8.24 4.78 1.49
C VAL A 218 7.73 5.97 0.70
N PHE A 219 8.14 7.20 1.03
CA PHE A 219 7.73 8.40 0.31
C PHE A 219 8.14 8.37 -1.16
N LEU A 220 9.39 7.99 -1.47
CA LEU A 220 9.90 7.93 -2.83
C LEU A 220 9.23 6.82 -3.65
N ILE A 221 8.96 5.66 -3.06
CA ILE A 221 8.14 4.60 -3.68
C ILE A 221 6.73 5.12 -3.95
N GLY A 222 6.19 5.90 -3.02
CA GLY A 222 4.90 6.56 -3.17
C GLY A 222 4.82 7.46 -4.40
N LEU A 223 5.83 8.29 -4.61
CA LEU A 223 5.95 9.13 -5.81
C LEU A 223 6.13 8.31 -7.08
N TYR A 224 6.89 7.21 -7.01
CA TYR A 224 7.05 6.28 -8.12
C TYR A 224 5.72 5.65 -8.55
N CYS A 225 4.90 5.19 -7.61
CA CYS A 225 3.56 4.67 -7.88
C CYS A 225 2.63 5.73 -8.50
N CYS A 226 2.67 6.98 -8.01
CA CYS A 226 1.96 8.09 -8.63
C CYS A 226 2.44 8.34 -10.08
N TRP A 227 3.76 8.29 -10.33
CA TRP A 227 4.32 8.43 -11.66
C TRP A 227 3.88 7.29 -12.59
N LEU A 228 3.86 6.04 -12.13
CA LEU A 228 3.36 4.90 -12.91
C LEU A 228 1.90 5.11 -13.32
N LEU A 229 1.04 5.52 -12.39
CA LEU A 229 -0.36 5.85 -12.69
C LEU A 229 -0.44 6.98 -13.73
N TRP A 230 0.32 8.05 -13.54
CA TRP A 230 0.35 9.19 -14.47
C TRP A 230 0.77 8.77 -15.88
N ARG A 231 1.76 7.87 -16.00
CA ARG A 231 2.29 7.37 -17.26
C ARG A 231 1.36 6.41 -17.98
N THR A 232 0.64 5.58 -17.26
CA THR A 232 -0.10 4.43 -17.82
C THR A 232 -1.61 4.60 -17.81
N GLY A 233 -2.11 5.58 -17.04
CA GLY A 233 -3.55 5.81 -16.83
C GLY A 233 -4.26 4.67 -16.11
N SER A 234 -3.53 3.66 -15.63
CA SER A 234 -4.08 2.44 -15.02
C SER A 234 -3.51 2.22 -13.62
N LEU A 235 -4.39 2.06 -12.65
CA LEU A 235 -4.01 1.73 -11.28
C LEU A 235 -3.46 0.30 -11.15
N TRP A 236 -3.78 -0.59 -12.10
CA TRP A 236 -3.25 -1.95 -12.07
C TRP A 236 -1.71 -2.01 -12.18
N VAL A 237 -1.08 -1.04 -12.82
CA VAL A 237 0.39 -1.02 -12.97
C VAL A 237 1.09 -0.76 -11.63
N PRO A 238 0.79 0.33 -10.89
CA PRO A 238 1.39 0.51 -9.56
C PRO A 238 0.97 -0.59 -8.58
N ILE A 239 -0.28 -1.10 -8.60
CA ILE A 239 -0.68 -2.26 -7.78
C ILE A 239 0.24 -3.45 -8.05
N ALA A 240 0.47 -3.82 -9.32
CA ALA A 240 1.31 -4.96 -9.67
C ALA A 240 2.77 -4.76 -9.26
N CYS A 241 3.33 -3.57 -9.50
CA CYS A 241 4.70 -3.25 -9.10
C CYS A 241 4.87 -3.29 -7.58
N HIS A 242 3.96 -2.71 -6.83
CA HIS A 242 3.96 -2.70 -5.38
C HIS A 242 3.78 -4.13 -4.81
N ALA A 243 2.84 -4.90 -5.36
CA ALA A 243 2.60 -6.29 -4.95
C ALA A 243 3.83 -7.18 -5.18
N ILE A 244 4.50 -7.05 -6.32
CA ILE A 244 5.72 -7.80 -6.62
C ILE A 244 6.86 -7.38 -5.69
N TYR A 245 7.02 -6.08 -5.42
CA TYR A 245 8.00 -5.58 -4.46
C TYR A 245 7.79 -6.18 -3.06
N ASN A 246 6.58 -6.06 -2.52
CA ASN A 246 6.25 -6.62 -1.20
C ASN A 246 6.37 -8.15 -1.18
N GLY A 247 5.99 -8.83 -2.25
CA GLY A 247 6.15 -10.28 -2.37
C GLY A 247 7.62 -10.73 -2.37
N CYS A 248 8.48 -10.05 -3.11
CA CYS A 248 9.91 -10.30 -3.12
C CYS A 248 10.54 -10.04 -1.74
N LEU A 249 10.16 -8.93 -1.09
CA LEU A 249 10.61 -8.59 0.26
C LEU A 249 10.14 -9.64 1.29
N PHE A 250 8.87 -10.08 1.20
CA PHE A 250 8.34 -11.15 2.04
C PHE A 250 9.16 -12.44 1.93
N VAL A 251 9.43 -12.90 0.70
CA VAL A 251 10.22 -14.11 0.45
C VAL A 251 11.65 -13.94 0.96
N ALA A 252 12.28 -12.80 0.68
CA ALA A 252 13.64 -12.51 1.12
C ALA A 252 13.76 -12.57 2.65
N LEU A 253 12.90 -11.87 3.38
CA LEU A 253 12.95 -11.81 4.84
C LEU A 253 12.52 -13.11 5.54
N ARG A 254 11.72 -13.93 4.88
CA ARG A 254 11.29 -15.20 5.44
C ARG A 254 12.33 -16.31 5.27
N TYR A 255 13.01 -16.37 4.13
CA TYR A 255 13.83 -17.51 3.72
C TYR A 255 15.32 -17.20 3.59
N LEU A 256 15.68 -15.95 3.32
CA LEU A 256 17.05 -15.51 3.29
C LEU A 256 17.33 -14.93 4.69
N ALA A 257 17.93 -15.73 5.57
CA ALA A 257 18.23 -15.34 6.94
C ALA A 257 18.90 -13.95 7.02
N VAL A 258 18.23 -13.01 7.64
CA VAL A 258 18.79 -11.75 8.12
C VAL A 258 18.88 -11.81 9.64
#